data_9d74bab5e96330fbd5755ca17dee571a
#
_entry.id   9d74bab5e96330fbd5755ca17dee571a
#
_cell.length_a   1.000
_cell.length_b   1.000
_cell.length_c   1.000
_cell.angle_alpha   90.00
_cell.angle_beta   90.00
_cell.angle_gamma   90.00
#
_symmetry.space_group_name_H-M   'P 1'
#
loop_
_entity.id
_entity.type
_entity.pdbx_description
1 polymer ?
#
loop_
_entity_poly.entity_id
_entity_poly.type
_entity_poly.pdbx_seq_one_letter_code
_entity_poly.pdbx_strand_id
1 'polypeptide(L)'
;MGSARLIDKEQAQANLKQAEITGQCIDAAQRDLRMSQYYEACQSLAFRLTQWSKDLPDHYRRFVVCSGGGPGIMEAANRGASDAGGINVGLGISLPNEQENNAHITRELSLEFHYFFMRKFWFTYLAKAVVFFPGGYGTLDELFETLTLLQTGKIRKHLPLVLFGTEYWNQVIDFGALVDNGMIAPGDLDLFVSTD
;
A
#
# COMPACT_ATOMS: atom_id res chain seq x y z
N MET A 1 0.35 1.53 -0.98
CA MET A 1 -1.10 1.26 -0.83
C MET A 1 -1.32 -0.22 -0.56
N GLY A 2 -2.39 -0.62 0.17
CA GLY A 2 -2.64 -2.03 0.49
C GLY A 2 -3.73 -2.21 1.54
N SER A 3 -3.97 -3.45 1.94
CA SER A 3 -5.05 -3.83 2.85
C SER A 3 -4.89 -3.26 4.26
N ALA A 4 -5.99 -2.76 4.82
CA ALA A 4 -6.10 -2.41 6.24
C ALA A 4 -6.21 -3.65 7.17
N ARG A 5 -6.36 -4.85 6.60
CA ARG A 5 -6.63 -6.09 7.36
C ARG A 5 -5.39 -6.95 7.60
N LEU A 6 -4.27 -6.62 6.98
CA LEU A 6 -3.04 -7.35 7.23
C LEU A 6 -2.46 -6.94 8.59
N ILE A 7 -2.00 -7.91 9.33
CA ILE A 7 -1.38 -7.73 10.65
C ILE A 7 0.09 -8.14 10.59
N ASP A 8 0.88 -7.64 11.53
CA ASP A 8 2.27 -8.04 11.66
C ASP A 8 2.42 -9.53 12.01
N LYS A 9 3.61 -10.04 11.81
CA LYS A 9 3.91 -11.47 12.01
C LYS A 9 3.74 -11.92 13.47
N GLU A 10 4.10 -11.07 14.42
CA GLU A 10 4.00 -11.39 15.85
C GLU A 10 2.53 -11.57 16.26
N GLN A 11 1.68 -10.64 15.88
CA GLN A 11 0.24 -10.72 16.12
C GLN A 11 -0.39 -11.92 15.41
N ALA A 12 0.02 -12.18 14.15
CA ALA A 12 -0.48 -13.32 13.39
C ALA A 12 -0.10 -14.66 14.03
N GLN A 13 1.12 -14.78 14.56
CA GLN A 13 1.57 -15.97 15.30
C GLN A 13 0.80 -16.15 16.62
N ALA A 14 0.56 -15.06 17.35
CA ALA A 14 -0.23 -15.09 18.57
C ALA A 14 -1.66 -15.56 18.29
N ASN A 15 -2.28 -15.01 17.26
CA ASN A 15 -3.62 -15.39 16.83
C ASN A 15 -3.70 -16.86 16.42
N LEU A 16 -2.69 -17.38 15.71
CA LEU A 16 -2.65 -18.80 15.32
C LEU A 16 -2.56 -19.71 16.54
N LYS A 17 -1.67 -19.43 17.50
CA LYS A 17 -1.57 -20.20 18.74
C LYS A 17 -2.89 -20.21 19.50
N GLN A 18 -3.57 -19.09 19.58
CA GLN A 18 -4.87 -19.01 20.24
C GLN A 18 -5.95 -19.82 19.50
N ALA A 19 -5.95 -19.76 18.17
CA ALA A 19 -6.85 -20.54 17.32
C ALA A 19 -6.64 -22.07 17.49
N GLU A 20 -5.39 -22.51 17.58
CA GLU A 20 -5.03 -23.92 17.84
C GLU A 20 -5.51 -24.38 19.21
N ILE A 21 -5.39 -23.56 20.26
CA ILE A 21 -5.87 -23.88 21.61
C ILE A 21 -7.40 -23.99 21.65
N THR A 22 -8.10 -23.09 20.98
CA THR A 22 -9.58 -23.04 21.01
C THR A 22 -10.23 -23.96 19.99
N GLY A 23 -9.49 -24.44 19.00
CA GLY A 23 -10.00 -25.21 17.86
C GLY A 23 -10.88 -24.38 16.90
N GLN A 24 -10.82 -23.03 16.96
CA GLN A 24 -11.68 -22.15 16.17
C GLN A 24 -10.84 -21.26 15.24
N CYS A 25 -11.36 -21.01 14.03
CA CYS A 25 -10.78 -20.08 13.05
C CYS A 25 -9.32 -20.38 12.64
N ILE A 26 -8.88 -21.63 12.70
CA ILE A 26 -7.50 -22.01 12.38
C ILE A 26 -7.13 -21.61 10.95
N ASP A 27 -7.99 -21.88 9.96
CA ASP A 27 -7.73 -21.54 8.55
C ASP A 27 -7.56 -20.03 8.34
N ALA A 28 -8.36 -19.22 9.05
CA ALA A 28 -8.24 -17.78 9.01
C ALA A 28 -6.91 -17.31 9.62
N ALA A 29 -6.52 -17.84 10.78
CA ALA A 29 -5.27 -17.51 11.43
C ALA A 29 -4.05 -17.96 10.62
N GLN A 30 -4.10 -19.11 9.96
CA GLN A 30 -3.05 -19.57 9.04
C GLN A 30 -2.94 -18.66 7.81
N ARG A 31 -4.07 -18.25 7.24
CA ARG A 31 -4.08 -17.25 6.15
C ARG A 31 -3.43 -15.96 6.60
N ASP A 32 -3.81 -15.43 7.76
CA ASP A 32 -3.29 -14.16 8.28
C ASP A 32 -1.78 -14.25 8.54
N LEU A 33 -1.29 -15.40 9.01
CA LEU A 33 0.16 -15.64 9.14
C LEU A 33 0.88 -15.67 7.79
N ARG A 34 0.31 -16.32 6.76
CA ARG A 34 0.90 -16.27 5.41
C ARG A 34 0.93 -14.84 4.86
N MET A 35 -0.15 -14.08 5.09
CA MET A 35 -0.27 -12.72 4.57
C MET A 35 0.59 -11.70 5.34
N SER A 36 1.00 -11.99 6.57
CA SER A 36 1.82 -11.08 7.37
C SER A 36 3.18 -10.79 6.75
N GLN A 37 3.70 -11.65 5.88
CA GLN A 37 4.93 -11.38 5.12
C GLN A 37 4.88 -10.05 4.35
N TYR A 38 3.71 -9.66 3.86
CA TYR A 38 3.53 -8.41 3.13
C TYR A 38 3.55 -7.19 4.04
N TYR A 39 3.11 -7.33 5.30
CA TYR A 39 3.27 -6.30 6.31
C TYR A 39 4.75 -6.04 6.59
N GLU A 40 5.51 -7.11 6.87
CA GLU A 40 6.95 -7.04 7.14
C GLU A 40 7.73 -6.47 5.94
N ALA A 41 7.40 -6.92 4.73
CA ALA A 41 8.02 -6.41 3.50
C ALA A 41 7.74 -4.92 3.30
N CYS A 42 6.49 -4.47 3.55
CA CYS A 42 6.11 -3.06 3.46
C CYS A 42 6.87 -2.20 4.46
N GLN A 43 6.95 -2.63 5.72
CA GLN A 43 7.71 -1.94 6.76
C GLN A 43 9.19 -1.83 6.39
N SER A 44 9.80 -2.94 5.95
CA SER A 44 11.19 -2.98 5.52
C SER A 44 11.45 -2.05 4.32
N LEU A 45 10.58 -2.08 3.31
CA LEU A 45 10.66 -1.19 2.15
C LEU A 45 10.61 0.28 2.56
N ALA A 46 9.63 0.65 3.39
CA ALA A 46 9.45 2.01 3.85
C ALA A 46 10.65 2.50 4.68
N PHE A 47 11.20 1.64 5.54
CA PHE A 47 12.42 1.92 6.28
C PHE A 47 13.60 2.21 5.34
N ARG A 48 13.86 1.32 4.38
CA ARG A 48 14.97 1.45 3.43
C ARG A 48 14.83 2.67 2.52
N LEU A 49 13.61 2.93 2.01
CA LEU A 49 13.33 4.12 1.20
C LEU A 49 13.56 5.41 2.00
N THR A 50 13.18 5.42 3.27
CA THR A 50 13.38 6.57 4.13
C THR A 50 14.86 6.81 4.42
N GLN A 51 15.63 5.75 4.71
CA GLN A 51 17.08 5.87 4.86
C GLN A 51 17.74 6.40 3.58
N TRP A 52 17.45 5.77 2.44
CA TRP A 52 17.97 6.22 1.15
C TRP A 52 17.64 7.70 0.87
N SER A 53 16.40 8.12 1.15
CA SER A 53 15.99 9.52 0.98
C SER A 53 16.77 10.49 1.86
N LYS A 54 17.14 10.07 3.10
CA LYS A 54 17.95 10.87 4.02
C LYS A 54 19.40 11.00 3.58
N ASP A 55 19.93 9.97 2.90
CA ASP A 55 21.31 9.92 2.43
C ASP A 55 21.54 10.68 1.12
N LEU A 56 20.47 11.19 0.49
CA LEU A 56 20.59 12.02 -0.70
C LEU A 56 21.33 13.33 -0.40
N PRO A 57 22.26 13.77 -1.29
CA PRO A 57 23.16 14.90 -1.03
C PRO A 57 22.45 16.25 -0.90
N ASP A 58 21.22 16.38 -1.34
CA ASP A 58 20.43 17.59 -1.14
C ASP A 58 19.79 17.58 0.24
N HIS A 59 19.97 18.65 1.02
CA HIS A 59 19.40 18.85 2.35
C HIS A 59 17.86 18.90 2.37
N TYR A 60 17.22 18.91 1.24
CA TYR A 60 15.77 18.83 1.10
C TYR A 60 15.34 17.36 1.05
N ARG A 61 14.54 16.93 2.01
CA ARG A 61 13.92 15.60 2.05
C ARG A 61 13.01 15.43 0.83
N ARG A 62 13.55 14.86 -0.26
CA ARG A 62 12.87 14.77 -1.57
C ARG A 62 11.75 13.77 -1.59
N PHE A 63 11.89 12.67 -0.83
CA PHE A 63 10.94 11.55 -0.85
C PHE A 63 10.47 11.25 0.55
N VAL A 64 9.17 11.23 0.72
CA VAL A 64 8.50 10.98 1.99
C VAL A 64 7.52 9.84 1.76
N VAL A 65 7.51 8.87 2.67
CA VAL A 65 6.54 7.79 2.64
C VAL A 65 5.16 8.36 2.95
N CYS A 66 4.19 8.03 2.10
CA CYS A 66 2.80 8.45 2.24
C CYS A 66 1.88 7.22 2.19
N SER A 67 0.95 7.14 3.12
CA SER A 67 -0.06 6.08 3.17
C SER A 67 -1.46 6.66 3.42
N GLY A 68 -2.47 5.78 3.43
CA GLY A 68 -3.84 6.15 3.80
C GLY A 68 -4.07 6.37 5.30
N GLY A 69 -3.03 6.25 6.12
CA GLY A 69 -3.09 6.55 7.56
C GLY A 69 -3.77 5.50 8.44
N GLY A 70 -4.48 4.53 7.88
CA GLY A 70 -5.16 3.48 8.61
C GLY A 70 -4.24 2.33 9.07
N PRO A 71 -4.81 1.22 9.55
CA PRO A 71 -4.06 0.04 9.99
C PRO A 71 -3.50 -0.79 8.81
N GLY A 72 -2.85 -1.89 9.11
CA GLY A 72 -2.37 -2.86 8.14
C GLY A 72 -1.19 -2.36 7.33
N ILE A 73 -1.23 -2.51 6.01
CA ILE A 73 -0.14 -2.06 5.11
C ILE A 73 0.12 -0.56 5.25
N MET A 74 -0.90 0.25 5.53
CA MET A 74 -0.73 1.68 5.74
C MET A 74 0.09 1.97 7.00
N GLU A 75 -0.22 1.25 8.07
CA GLU A 75 0.54 1.31 9.32
C GLU A 75 1.97 0.79 9.13
N ALA A 76 2.16 -0.35 8.47
CA ALA A 76 3.47 -0.90 8.17
C ALA A 76 4.37 0.12 7.44
N ALA A 77 3.82 0.84 6.46
CA ALA A 77 4.52 1.88 5.74
C ALA A 77 4.93 3.06 6.63
N ASN A 78 4.00 3.56 7.44
CA ASN A 78 4.31 4.67 8.36
C ASN A 78 5.30 4.24 9.46
N ARG A 79 5.12 3.03 10.02
CA ARG A 79 6.02 2.45 11.03
C ARG A 79 7.44 2.33 10.50
N GLY A 80 7.62 1.75 9.31
CA GLY A 80 8.95 1.61 8.70
C GLY A 80 9.65 2.96 8.49
N ALA A 81 8.92 3.98 8.04
CA ALA A 81 9.47 5.32 7.89
C ALA A 81 9.81 5.99 9.24
N SER A 82 8.96 5.80 10.25
CA SER A 82 9.18 6.29 11.62
C SER A 82 10.39 5.60 12.28
N ASP A 83 10.52 4.27 12.11
CA ASP A 83 11.65 3.48 12.62
C ASP A 83 12.99 3.93 12.02
N ALA A 84 12.98 4.41 10.77
CA ALA A 84 14.15 5.04 10.11
C ALA A 84 14.40 6.49 10.56
N GLY A 85 13.61 7.02 11.49
CA GLY A 85 13.71 8.41 11.97
C GLY A 85 13.36 9.44 10.88
N GLY A 86 12.50 9.08 9.92
CA GLY A 86 12.00 9.97 8.88
C GLY A 86 10.59 10.49 9.18
N ILE A 87 10.26 11.63 8.57
CA ILE A 87 8.86 12.08 8.54
C ILE A 87 8.07 11.23 7.54
N ASN A 88 6.78 11.08 7.79
CA ASN A 88 5.86 10.35 6.92
C ASN A 88 4.47 10.99 6.94
N VAL A 89 3.65 10.68 5.93
CA VAL A 89 2.34 11.30 5.73
C VAL A 89 1.24 10.24 5.83
N GLY A 90 0.15 10.59 6.48
CA GLY A 90 -1.10 9.84 6.47
C GLY A 90 -2.20 10.68 5.81
N LEU A 91 -2.80 10.17 4.74
CA LEU A 91 -3.97 10.77 4.09
C LEU A 91 -5.21 9.95 4.48
N GLY A 92 -5.73 10.21 5.66
CA GLY A 92 -6.92 9.55 6.21
C GLY A 92 -8.19 9.92 5.47
N ILE A 93 -9.23 9.12 5.66
CA ILE A 93 -10.58 9.39 5.17
C ILE A 93 -11.58 9.19 6.31
N SER A 94 -12.43 10.18 6.53
CA SER A 94 -13.55 10.02 7.48
C SER A 94 -14.50 8.93 7.00
N LEU A 95 -14.63 7.87 7.79
CA LEU A 95 -15.56 6.78 7.56
C LEU A 95 -16.63 6.77 8.67
N PRO A 96 -17.87 6.28 8.39
CA PRO A 96 -18.93 6.18 9.38
C PRO A 96 -18.57 5.32 10.60
N ASN A 97 -17.69 4.35 10.42
CA ASN A 97 -17.08 3.57 11.49
C ASN A 97 -15.67 4.10 11.67
N GLU A 98 -15.43 4.87 12.72
CA GLU A 98 -14.17 5.54 13.03
C GLU A 98 -13.00 4.56 12.92
N GLN A 99 -12.16 4.79 11.91
CA GLN A 99 -10.83 4.23 11.83
C GLN A 99 -9.87 5.33 12.28
N GLU A 100 -9.34 5.20 13.49
CA GLU A 100 -8.27 6.10 13.95
C GLU A 100 -7.05 5.96 13.05
N ASN A 101 -6.38 7.08 12.81
CA ASN A 101 -5.09 7.08 12.14
C ASN A 101 -4.06 6.33 12.99
N ASN A 102 -3.16 5.57 12.34
CA ASN A 102 -2.14 4.83 13.05
C ASN A 102 -1.15 5.77 13.77
N ALA A 103 -0.58 5.29 14.89
CA ALA A 103 0.24 6.09 15.79
C ALA A 103 1.63 6.47 15.22
N HIS A 104 2.02 5.91 14.08
CA HIS A 104 3.36 6.10 13.48
C HIS A 104 3.43 7.29 12.51
N ILE A 105 2.31 7.94 12.22
CA ILE A 105 2.25 9.10 11.34
C ILE A 105 2.89 10.32 12.03
N THR A 106 3.67 11.10 11.29
CA THR A 106 4.12 12.40 11.78
C THR A 106 2.91 13.29 12.07
N ARG A 107 2.75 13.73 13.29
CA ARG A 107 1.54 14.37 13.82
C ARG A 107 1.02 15.50 12.92
N GLU A 108 1.91 16.37 12.46
CA GLU A 108 1.59 17.54 11.63
C GLU A 108 1.27 17.16 10.17
N LEU A 109 1.52 15.88 9.79
CA LEU A 109 1.30 15.34 8.46
C LEU A 109 0.18 14.28 8.45
N SER A 110 -0.60 14.20 9.50
CA SER A 110 -1.84 13.41 9.56
C SER A 110 -2.98 14.27 9.04
N LEU A 111 -3.35 14.03 7.78
CA LEU A 111 -4.37 14.81 7.08
C LEU A 111 -5.63 13.95 6.91
N GLU A 112 -6.79 14.55 7.15
CA GLU A 112 -8.07 13.87 7.02
C GLU A 112 -8.90 14.47 5.88
N PHE A 113 -9.46 13.60 5.04
CA PHE A 113 -10.31 13.96 3.92
C PHE A 113 -11.74 13.48 4.16
N HIS A 114 -12.70 14.30 3.74
CA HIS A 114 -14.12 13.96 3.76
C HIS A 114 -14.57 13.24 2.49
N TYR A 115 -13.93 13.56 1.36
CA TYR A 115 -14.30 13.05 0.05
C TYR A 115 -13.20 12.18 -0.55
N PHE A 116 -13.55 10.98 -1.01
CA PHE A 116 -12.62 10.04 -1.63
C PHE A 116 -11.87 10.65 -2.82
N PHE A 117 -12.55 11.38 -3.70
CA PHE A 117 -11.92 11.94 -4.91
C PHE A 117 -10.82 12.96 -4.59
N MET A 118 -10.97 13.74 -3.52
CA MET A 118 -9.93 14.67 -3.08
C MET A 118 -8.70 13.94 -2.59
N ARG A 119 -8.89 12.91 -1.77
CA ARG A 119 -7.79 12.07 -1.27
C ARG A 119 -7.05 11.38 -2.41
N LYS A 120 -7.75 10.78 -3.36
CA LYS A 120 -7.20 10.14 -4.55
C LYS A 120 -6.36 11.10 -5.38
N PHE A 121 -6.87 12.33 -5.59
CA PHE A 121 -6.11 13.37 -6.28
C PHE A 121 -4.76 13.62 -5.61
N TRP A 122 -4.72 13.79 -4.29
CA TRP A 122 -3.48 14.06 -3.56
C TRP A 122 -2.51 12.88 -3.58
N PHE A 123 -3.01 11.65 -3.47
CA PHE A 123 -2.16 10.46 -3.62
C PHE A 123 -1.43 10.46 -4.96
N THR A 124 -2.12 10.77 -6.03
CA THR A 124 -1.58 10.66 -7.38
C THR A 124 -0.77 11.88 -7.78
N TYR A 125 -1.24 13.08 -7.41
CA TYR A 125 -0.63 14.34 -7.81
C TYR A 125 0.81 14.50 -7.29
N LEU A 126 1.05 14.21 -6.04
CA LEU A 126 2.36 14.35 -5.39
C LEU A 126 3.25 13.11 -5.54
N ALA A 127 2.70 11.95 -5.86
CA ALA A 127 3.44 10.70 -5.92
C ALA A 127 4.63 10.76 -6.90
N LYS A 128 5.73 10.18 -6.52
CA LYS A 128 6.94 9.95 -7.34
C LYS A 128 7.10 8.49 -7.73
N ALA A 129 6.52 7.59 -6.96
CA ALA A 129 6.31 6.18 -7.25
C ALA A 129 5.11 5.71 -6.43
N VAL A 130 4.46 4.65 -6.87
CA VAL A 130 3.36 4.01 -6.13
C VAL A 130 3.63 2.52 -6.04
N VAL A 131 3.52 1.98 -4.83
CA VAL A 131 3.63 0.54 -4.58
C VAL A 131 2.31 0.04 -4.04
N PHE A 132 1.75 -0.96 -4.71
CA PHE A 132 0.53 -1.65 -4.31
C PHE A 132 0.88 -3.01 -3.72
N PHE A 133 0.62 -3.16 -2.44
CA PHE A 133 0.65 -4.44 -1.73
C PHE A 133 -0.73 -5.11 -1.80
N PRO A 134 -0.85 -6.40 -1.48
CA PRO A 134 -2.12 -7.09 -1.44
C PRO A 134 -3.21 -6.30 -0.71
N GLY A 135 -4.38 -6.17 -1.33
CA GLY A 135 -5.47 -5.37 -0.79
C GLY A 135 -6.82 -5.63 -1.45
N GLY A 136 -7.87 -5.14 -0.82
CA GLY A 136 -9.25 -5.31 -1.29
C GLY A 136 -9.72 -4.20 -2.23
N TYR A 137 -11.03 -3.96 -2.22
CA TYR A 137 -11.69 -3.02 -3.14
C TYR A 137 -11.09 -1.61 -3.14
N GLY A 138 -10.74 -1.04 -1.98
CA GLY A 138 -10.14 0.28 -1.92
C GLY A 138 -8.76 0.34 -2.58
N THR A 139 -7.97 -0.74 -2.43
CA THR A 139 -6.66 -0.83 -3.10
C THR A 139 -6.81 -1.02 -4.60
N LEU A 140 -7.76 -1.85 -5.04
CA LEU A 140 -8.08 -2.06 -6.46
C LEU A 140 -8.62 -0.79 -7.13
N ASP A 141 -9.48 -0.05 -6.45
CA ASP A 141 -10.01 1.23 -6.91
C ASP A 141 -8.89 2.24 -7.19
N GLU A 142 -7.94 2.38 -6.28
CA GLU A 142 -6.79 3.26 -6.46
C GLU A 142 -5.80 2.74 -7.52
N LEU A 143 -5.64 1.42 -7.64
CA LEU A 143 -4.82 0.81 -8.68
C LEU A 143 -5.38 1.10 -10.07
N PHE A 144 -6.65 0.79 -10.31
CA PHE A 144 -7.27 0.98 -11.62
C PHE A 144 -7.43 2.46 -11.99
N GLU A 145 -7.69 3.34 -11.03
CA GLU A 145 -7.65 4.77 -11.28
C GLU A 145 -6.25 5.22 -11.73
N THR A 146 -5.20 4.80 -11.03
CA THR A 146 -3.82 5.17 -11.37
C THR A 146 -3.44 4.63 -12.75
N LEU A 147 -3.76 3.36 -13.06
CA LEU A 147 -3.55 2.76 -14.38
C LEU A 147 -4.30 3.52 -15.48
N THR A 148 -5.56 3.87 -15.25
CA THR A 148 -6.37 4.65 -16.22
C THR A 148 -5.76 6.01 -16.48
N LEU A 149 -5.30 6.71 -15.44
CA LEU A 149 -4.68 8.04 -15.58
C LEU A 149 -3.33 7.98 -16.32
N LEU A 150 -2.56 6.90 -16.16
CA LEU A 150 -1.32 6.66 -16.90
C LEU A 150 -1.62 6.31 -18.36
N GLN A 151 -2.51 5.33 -18.60
CA GLN A 151 -2.90 4.87 -19.93
C GLN A 151 -3.45 6.02 -20.81
N THR A 152 -4.29 6.86 -20.24
CA THR A 152 -4.90 7.98 -20.95
C THR A 152 -4.00 9.21 -21.08
N GLY A 153 -2.78 9.18 -20.52
CA GLY A 153 -1.83 10.30 -20.54
C GLY A 153 -2.29 11.51 -19.71
N LYS A 154 -3.26 11.35 -18.81
CA LYS A 154 -3.63 12.39 -17.84
C LYS A 154 -2.50 12.65 -16.86
N ILE A 155 -1.80 11.62 -16.44
CA ILE A 155 -0.52 11.72 -15.73
C ILE A 155 0.59 11.67 -16.78
N ARG A 156 1.27 12.79 -16.98
CA ARG A 156 2.38 12.90 -17.95
C ARG A 156 3.76 12.74 -17.33
N LYS A 157 3.85 12.80 -15.99
CA LYS A 157 5.11 12.54 -15.28
C LYS A 157 5.43 11.06 -15.31
N HIS A 158 6.70 10.72 -15.33
CA HIS A 158 7.13 9.35 -15.09
C HIS A 158 6.73 8.96 -13.65
N LEU A 159 5.87 7.97 -13.51
CA LEU A 159 5.34 7.48 -12.24
C LEU A 159 5.49 5.94 -12.20
N PRO A 160 6.62 5.42 -11.69
CA PRO A 160 6.78 3.99 -11.48
C PRO A 160 5.63 3.44 -10.65
N LEU A 161 5.00 2.37 -11.14
CA LEU A 161 3.95 1.64 -10.45
C LEU A 161 4.42 0.20 -10.23
N VAL A 162 4.40 -0.24 -8.99
CA VAL A 162 4.86 -1.57 -8.59
C VAL A 162 3.70 -2.34 -7.94
N LEU A 163 3.44 -3.54 -8.44
CA LEU A 163 2.57 -4.53 -7.81
C LEU A 163 3.47 -5.48 -7.00
N PHE A 164 3.47 -5.33 -5.68
CA PHE A 164 4.25 -6.18 -4.79
C PHE A 164 3.42 -7.38 -4.34
N GLY A 165 3.96 -8.59 -4.49
CA GLY A 165 3.26 -9.84 -4.22
C GLY A 165 2.69 -10.47 -5.50
N THR A 166 3.58 -10.92 -6.37
CA THR A 166 3.27 -11.47 -7.71
C THR A 166 2.21 -12.57 -7.65
N GLU A 167 2.33 -13.50 -6.70
CA GLU A 167 1.35 -14.58 -6.54
C GLU A 167 -0.06 -14.04 -6.26
N TYR A 168 -0.18 -13.08 -5.34
CA TYR A 168 -1.47 -12.48 -4.99
C TYR A 168 -2.11 -11.78 -6.20
N TRP A 169 -1.34 -10.94 -6.90
CA TRP A 169 -1.87 -10.15 -8.01
C TRP A 169 -2.29 -11.02 -9.18
N ASN A 170 -1.53 -12.07 -9.51
CA ASN A 170 -1.89 -13.03 -10.56
C ASN A 170 -3.14 -13.86 -10.23
N GLN A 171 -3.46 -14.06 -8.95
CA GLN A 171 -4.70 -14.73 -8.54
C GLN A 171 -5.92 -13.80 -8.57
N VAL A 172 -5.72 -12.50 -8.35
CA VAL A 172 -6.82 -11.54 -8.18
C VAL A 172 -7.18 -10.84 -9.48
N ILE A 173 -6.20 -10.60 -10.36
CA ILE A 173 -6.41 -9.88 -11.63
C ILE A 173 -5.74 -10.65 -12.75
N ASP A 174 -6.54 -11.04 -13.75
CA ASP A 174 -6.03 -11.56 -15.01
C ASP A 174 -5.90 -10.42 -16.03
N PHE A 175 -4.74 -9.75 -16.01
CA PHE A 175 -4.43 -8.70 -16.97
C PHE A 175 -4.31 -9.24 -18.40
N GLY A 176 -3.89 -10.50 -18.57
CA GLY A 176 -3.82 -11.16 -19.87
C GLY A 176 -5.20 -11.27 -20.50
N ALA A 177 -6.21 -11.68 -19.70
CA ALA A 177 -7.58 -11.74 -20.19
C ALA A 177 -8.12 -10.38 -20.65
N LEU A 178 -7.69 -9.27 -20.05
CA LEU A 178 -8.07 -7.93 -20.54
C LEU A 178 -7.48 -7.64 -21.92
N VAL A 179 -6.26 -8.06 -22.18
CA VAL A 179 -5.60 -7.94 -23.50
C VAL A 179 -6.28 -8.83 -24.52
N ASP A 180 -6.50 -10.10 -24.19
CA ASP A 180 -7.07 -11.11 -25.08
C ASP A 180 -8.50 -10.74 -25.54
N ASN A 181 -9.26 -10.07 -24.67
CA ASN A 181 -10.59 -9.56 -24.98
C ASN A 181 -10.60 -8.15 -25.58
N GLY A 182 -9.43 -7.56 -25.84
CA GLY A 182 -9.31 -6.24 -26.46
C GLY A 182 -9.76 -5.07 -25.57
N MET A 183 -9.80 -5.27 -24.25
CA MET A 183 -10.19 -4.21 -23.31
C MET A 183 -9.05 -3.25 -23.01
N ILE A 184 -7.79 -3.71 -23.11
CA ILE A 184 -6.58 -2.93 -23.02
C ILE A 184 -5.61 -3.35 -24.14
N ALA A 185 -4.65 -2.48 -24.47
CA ALA A 185 -3.61 -2.81 -25.43
C ALA A 185 -2.49 -3.65 -24.79
N PRO A 186 -1.76 -4.50 -25.55
CA PRO A 186 -0.61 -5.24 -25.00
C PRO A 186 0.43 -4.35 -24.31
N GLY A 187 0.70 -3.15 -24.84
CA GLY A 187 1.63 -2.19 -24.26
C GLY A 187 1.15 -1.58 -22.93
N ASP A 188 -0.12 -1.73 -22.57
CA ASP A 188 -0.61 -1.26 -21.26
C ASP A 188 -0.08 -2.12 -20.10
N LEU A 189 0.42 -3.32 -20.38
CA LEU A 189 1.09 -4.16 -19.40
C LEU A 189 2.44 -3.59 -18.95
N ASP A 190 3.04 -2.68 -19.73
CA ASP A 190 4.30 -2.00 -19.40
C ASP A 190 4.09 -0.83 -18.42
N LEU A 191 2.85 -0.51 -18.07
CA LEU A 191 2.52 0.57 -17.11
C LEU A 191 2.91 0.23 -15.66
N PHE A 192 3.15 -1.03 -15.36
CA PHE A 192 3.51 -1.50 -14.02
C PHE A 192 4.56 -2.62 -14.06
N VAL A 193 5.20 -2.82 -12.92
CA VAL A 193 6.12 -3.95 -12.68
C VAL A 193 5.59 -4.79 -11.52
N SER A 194 5.55 -6.11 -11.70
CA SER A 194 5.25 -7.05 -10.61
C SER A 194 6.55 -7.59 -10.02
N THR A 195 6.63 -7.68 -8.68
CA THR A 195 7.80 -8.20 -7.95
C THR A 195 7.40 -8.71 -6.56
N ASP A 196 8.33 -9.44 -5.95
CA ASP A 196 8.26 -9.97 -4.58
C ASP A 196 9.41 -9.43 -3.73
#